data_43ddb8801a952a16c8af83d128956525
#
_entry.id   43ddb8801a952a16c8af83d128956525
#
_cell.length_a   1.000
_cell.length_b   1.000
_cell.length_c   1.000
_cell.angle_alpha   90.00
_cell.angle_beta   90.00
_cell.angle_gamma   90.00
#
_symmetry.space_group_name_H-M   'P 1'
#
loop_
_entity.id
_entity.type
_entity.pdbx_description
1 polymer ?
#
loop_
_entity_poly.entity_id
_entity_poly.type
_entity_poly.pdbx_seq_one_letter_code
_entity_poly.pdbx_strand_id
1 'polypeptide(L)'
;AYYIWTYEEDWEVRAAFYSKWIYDPVTDEVNIYEKAPYAQGWIHAESTKTLVGSTESNAENLLKNKKMYSFASDNLRASYYYSTLMKQRALSKGEFEYYENKVKLSEEMGGLFTPQPSELPTNITCSNSDKQAIGYVGVNMNVSEYRLYISTNDIQYDNPYECSLLPDGETENKSNY
;
A
#
# COMPACT_ATOMS: atom_id res chain seq x y z
N ALA A 1 18.17 7.42 16.82
CA ALA A 1 16.72 7.61 16.76
C ALA A 1 16.06 6.44 16.05
N TYR A 2 14.81 6.17 16.39
CA TYR A 2 14.02 5.06 15.86
C TYR A 2 12.75 5.60 15.25
N TYR A 3 12.32 5.02 14.12
CA TYR A 3 11.19 5.50 13.36
C TYR A 3 10.32 4.35 12.86
N ILE A 4 9.02 4.65 12.71
CA ILE A 4 8.05 3.84 11.97
C ILE A 4 7.40 4.71 10.91
N TRP A 5 7.16 4.11 9.74
CA TRP A 5 6.44 4.74 8.65
C TRP A 5 5.20 3.94 8.31
N THR A 6 4.13 4.68 8.07
CA THR A 6 2.91 4.19 7.43
C THR A 6 2.60 5.07 6.24
N TYR A 7 1.82 4.59 5.30
CA TYR A 7 1.43 5.37 4.14
C TYR A 7 0.01 5.05 3.71
N GLU A 8 -0.64 6.05 3.14
CA GLU A 8 -1.92 5.97 2.47
C GLU A 8 -1.69 6.26 1.00
N GLU A 9 -2.38 5.55 0.13
CA GLU A 9 -2.22 5.63 -1.31
C GLU A 9 -3.56 5.96 -1.95
N ASP A 10 -3.53 6.84 -2.95
CA ASP A 10 -4.66 7.14 -3.82
C ASP A 10 -4.18 7.10 -5.27
N TRP A 11 -4.87 6.38 -6.14
CA TRP A 11 -4.55 6.36 -7.55
C TRP A 11 -5.78 6.37 -8.43
N GLU A 12 -5.62 7.02 -9.59
CA GLU A 12 -6.66 7.10 -10.60
C GLU A 12 -6.64 5.85 -11.47
N VAL A 13 -7.82 5.31 -11.73
CA VAL A 13 -8.05 4.24 -12.71
C VAL A 13 -9.04 4.73 -13.76
N ARG A 14 -8.81 4.32 -15.00
CA ARG A 14 -9.73 4.60 -16.12
C ARG A 14 -10.08 3.32 -16.82
N ALA A 15 -11.34 3.25 -17.27
CA ALA A 15 -11.77 2.17 -18.13
C ALA A 15 -11.10 2.31 -19.51
N ALA A 16 -10.56 1.21 -20.05
CA ALA A 16 -10.03 1.18 -21.41
C ALA A 16 -11.15 1.46 -22.43
N PHE A 17 -12.32 0.94 -22.17
CA PHE A 17 -13.56 1.22 -22.91
C PHE A 17 -14.64 1.64 -21.96
N TYR A 18 -15.39 2.65 -22.31
CA TYR A 18 -16.50 3.15 -21.51
C TYR A 18 -17.72 3.41 -22.37
N SER A 19 -18.90 3.23 -21.77
CA SER A 19 -20.17 3.50 -22.41
C SER A 19 -20.90 4.63 -21.69
N LYS A 20 -21.58 5.48 -22.46
CA LYS A 20 -22.58 6.43 -21.94
C LYS A 20 -23.94 5.77 -21.76
N TRP A 21 -24.10 4.55 -22.21
CA TRP A 21 -25.34 3.79 -22.20
C TRP A 21 -25.24 2.75 -21.09
N ILE A 22 -26.19 2.81 -20.15
CA ILE A 22 -26.23 1.86 -19.03
C ILE A 22 -27.60 1.26 -18.97
N TYR A 23 -27.65 -0.05 -19.04
CA TYR A 23 -28.88 -0.80 -18.85
C TYR A 23 -29.23 -0.89 -17.37
N ASP A 24 -30.49 -0.53 -17.04
CA ASP A 24 -31.05 -0.71 -15.69
C ASP A 24 -31.94 -1.98 -15.71
N PRO A 25 -31.52 -3.05 -15.01
CA PRO A 25 -32.28 -4.30 -14.99
C PRO A 25 -33.57 -4.22 -14.17
N VAL A 26 -33.76 -3.16 -13.37
CA VAL A 26 -34.98 -2.97 -12.55
C VAL A 26 -36.09 -2.35 -13.37
N THR A 27 -35.77 -1.36 -14.21
CA THR A 27 -36.71 -0.65 -15.06
C THR A 27 -36.80 -1.22 -16.47
N ASP A 28 -35.88 -2.13 -16.85
CA ASP A 28 -35.71 -2.67 -18.20
C ASP A 28 -35.45 -1.58 -19.23
N GLU A 29 -34.74 -0.51 -18.85
CA GLU A 29 -34.46 0.64 -19.70
C GLU A 29 -32.99 0.84 -19.91
N VAL A 30 -32.61 1.51 -21.02
CA VAL A 30 -31.25 1.97 -21.28
C VAL A 30 -31.17 3.47 -21.01
N ASN A 31 -30.44 3.84 -20.01
CA ASN A 31 -30.18 5.22 -19.64
C ASN A 31 -28.96 5.78 -20.40
N ILE A 32 -29.09 7.00 -20.90
CA ILE A 32 -28.00 7.71 -21.59
C ILE A 32 -27.50 8.82 -20.70
N TYR A 33 -26.21 8.82 -20.43
CA TYR A 33 -25.55 9.83 -19.59
C TYR A 33 -24.76 10.82 -20.44
N GLU A 34 -24.75 12.08 -20.05
CA GLU A 34 -23.94 13.12 -20.72
C GLU A 34 -22.44 12.77 -20.68
N LYS A 35 -21.97 12.26 -19.53
CA LYS A 35 -20.63 11.72 -19.34
C LYS A 35 -20.73 10.25 -18.95
N ALA A 36 -19.80 9.42 -19.43
CA ALA A 36 -19.74 8.02 -19.04
C ALA A 36 -19.46 7.88 -17.52
N PRO A 37 -20.39 7.37 -16.71
CA PRO A 37 -20.30 7.44 -15.25
C PRO A 37 -19.20 6.53 -14.66
N TYR A 38 -18.79 5.49 -15.40
CA TYR A 38 -17.77 4.54 -14.95
C TYR A 38 -16.47 4.64 -15.76
N ALA A 39 -16.24 5.77 -16.45
CA ALA A 39 -15.03 5.97 -17.25
C ALA A 39 -13.78 6.17 -16.41
N GLN A 40 -13.94 6.71 -15.22
CA GLN A 40 -12.86 7.13 -14.32
C GLN A 40 -13.25 6.91 -12.86
N GLY A 41 -12.28 6.50 -12.05
CA GLY A 41 -12.47 6.32 -10.63
C GLY A 41 -11.16 6.51 -9.86
N TRP A 42 -11.27 6.55 -8.55
CA TRP A 42 -10.15 6.60 -7.64
C TRP A 42 -10.19 5.41 -6.69
N ILE A 43 -9.03 4.83 -6.45
CA ILE A 43 -8.86 3.75 -5.47
C ILE A 43 -7.99 4.28 -4.35
N HIS A 44 -8.40 3.99 -3.12
CA HIS A 44 -7.68 4.29 -1.89
C HIS A 44 -7.18 3.00 -1.24
N ALA A 45 -5.98 3.02 -0.69
CA ALA A 45 -5.43 1.94 0.11
C ALA A 45 -4.54 2.47 1.24
N GLU A 46 -4.49 1.72 2.33
CA GLU A 46 -3.56 1.96 3.43
C GLU A 46 -2.44 0.93 3.42
N SER A 47 -1.28 1.32 3.98
CA SER A 47 -0.15 0.41 4.09
C SER A 47 -0.46 -0.77 5.00
N THR A 48 -0.27 -1.98 4.49
CA THR A 48 -0.38 -3.23 5.26
C THR A 48 0.96 -3.68 5.83
N LYS A 49 2.08 -3.09 5.35
CA LYS A 49 3.43 -3.42 5.79
C LYS A 49 3.90 -2.47 6.89
N THR A 50 4.51 -3.03 7.91
CA THR A 50 5.21 -2.25 8.94
C THR A 50 6.61 -1.92 8.45
N LEU A 51 6.91 -0.63 8.31
CA LEU A 51 8.22 -0.13 7.92
C LEU A 51 8.88 0.53 9.13
N VAL A 52 9.99 -0.03 9.60
CA VAL A 52 10.75 0.53 10.71
C VAL A 52 12.19 0.81 10.33
N GLY A 53 12.85 1.69 11.05
CA GLY A 53 14.26 1.97 10.86
C GLY A 53 14.88 2.68 12.04
N SER A 54 16.20 2.47 12.17
CA SER A 54 17.04 3.07 13.22
C SER A 54 18.19 3.81 12.58
N THR A 55 18.59 4.92 13.20
CA THR A 55 19.84 5.64 12.88
C THR A 55 21.00 5.21 13.77
N GLU A 56 20.81 4.25 14.67
CA GLU A 56 21.76 3.89 15.71
C GLU A 56 23.14 3.47 15.17
N SER A 57 23.15 2.80 14.02
CA SER A 57 24.37 2.39 13.33
C SER A 57 24.95 3.43 12.36
N ASN A 58 24.27 4.56 12.19
CA ASN A 58 24.65 5.58 11.21
C ASN A 58 25.42 6.72 11.87
N ALA A 59 26.61 7.02 11.37
CA ALA A 59 27.48 8.06 11.93
C ALA A 59 26.83 9.46 11.94
N GLU A 60 25.93 9.76 11.00
CA GLU A 60 25.28 11.06 10.86
C GLU A 60 23.89 11.14 11.55
N ASN A 61 23.46 10.11 12.26
CA ASN A 61 22.09 10.01 12.80
C ASN A 61 20.99 10.26 11.75
N LEU A 62 21.27 9.94 10.49
CA LEU A 62 20.39 10.18 9.36
C LEU A 62 20.17 8.89 8.56
N LEU A 63 18.93 8.61 8.18
CA LEU A 63 18.57 7.56 7.25
C LEU A 63 18.45 8.16 5.85
N LYS A 64 19.44 7.89 4.99
CA LYS A 64 19.45 8.31 3.58
C LYS A 64 18.96 7.17 2.69
N ASN A 65 18.11 7.51 1.71
CA ASN A 65 17.66 6.61 0.65
C ASN A 65 17.05 5.29 1.16
N LYS A 66 16.34 5.33 2.29
CA LYS A 66 15.61 4.16 2.75
C LYS A 66 14.47 3.85 1.78
N LYS A 67 14.49 2.65 1.20
CA LYS A 67 13.38 2.17 0.37
C LYS A 67 12.13 2.00 1.23
N MET A 68 11.09 2.73 0.92
CA MET A 68 9.81 2.67 1.62
C MET A 68 8.86 1.68 0.95
N TYR A 69 8.69 1.84 -0.35
CA TYR A 69 7.72 1.09 -1.13
C TYR A 69 8.18 0.95 -2.58
N SER A 70 7.70 -0.07 -3.28
CA SER A 70 7.88 -0.22 -4.72
C SER A 70 6.77 -1.09 -5.29
N PHE A 71 6.36 -0.79 -6.50
CA PHE A 71 5.48 -1.61 -7.33
C PHE A 71 6.08 -1.70 -8.74
N ALA A 72 5.64 -2.70 -9.49
CA ALA A 72 6.09 -2.90 -10.86
C ALA A 72 5.47 -1.86 -11.81
N SER A 73 6.12 -1.61 -12.96
CA SER A 73 5.67 -0.63 -13.95
C SER A 73 4.33 -0.97 -14.60
N ASP A 74 3.93 -2.24 -14.58
CA ASP A 74 2.65 -2.74 -15.06
C ASP A 74 1.51 -2.64 -14.01
N ASN A 75 1.81 -2.15 -12.82
CA ASN A 75 0.81 -1.98 -11.78
C ASN A 75 -0.11 -0.79 -12.08
N LEU A 76 -1.41 -0.96 -11.88
CA LEU A 76 -2.42 0.10 -12.10
C LEU A 76 -2.15 1.41 -11.34
N ARG A 77 -1.36 1.37 -10.25
CA ARG A 77 -0.89 2.57 -9.55
C ARG A 77 -0.07 3.49 -10.43
N ALA A 78 0.62 2.93 -11.45
CA ALA A 78 1.43 3.68 -12.40
C ALA A 78 0.64 4.25 -13.59
N SER A 79 -0.65 3.89 -13.73
CA SER A 79 -1.38 4.11 -15.00
C SER A 79 -1.70 5.57 -15.31
N TYR A 80 -2.08 6.39 -14.32
CA TYR A 80 -2.47 7.80 -14.54
C TYR A 80 -1.91 8.73 -13.48
N TYR A 81 -2.59 8.87 -12.36
CA TYR A 81 -2.16 9.66 -11.21
C TYR A 81 -2.03 8.78 -9.99
N TYR A 82 -0.95 8.97 -9.29
CA TYR A 82 -0.68 8.30 -8.02
C TYR A 82 -0.30 9.34 -6.97
N SER A 83 -0.82 9.18 -5.79
CA SER A 83 -0.47 9.99 -4.63
C SER A 83 -0.22 9.08 -3.44
N THR A 84 0.80 9.39 -2.66
CA THR A 84 1.03 8.71 -1.39
C THR A 84 1.25 9.73 -0.28
N LEU A 85 0.53 9.55 0.83
CA LEU A 85 0.74 10.28 2.07
C LEU A 85 1.60 9.43 3.00
N MET A 86 2.86 9.78 3.13
CA MET A 86 3.80 9.13 4.03
C MET A 86 3.74 9.78 5.40
N LYS A 87 3.51 8.98 6.44
CA LYS A 87 3.50 9.41 7.84
C LYS A 87 4.69 8.79 8.56
N GLN A 88 5.50 9.62 9.20
CA GLN A 88 6.64 9.20 10.00
C GLN A 88 6.41 9.50 11.48
N ARG A 89 6.65 8.52 12.32
CA ARG A 89 6.55 8.64 13.76
C ARG A 89 7.86 8.21 14.43
N ALA A 90 8.34 8.99 15.39
CA ALA A 90 9.45 8.58 16.22
C ALA A 90 9.01 7.52 17.24
N LEU A 91 9.89 6.57 17.52
CA LEU A 91 9.64 5.47 18.46
C LEU A 91 10.61 5.52 19.64
N SER A 92 10.18 4.99 20.78
CA SER A 92 11.10 4.57 21.84
C SER A 92 11.87 3.32 21.39
N LYS A 93 13.01 3.02 22.04
CA LYS A 93 13.80 1.83 21.73
C LYS A 93 13.00 0.54 21.89
N GLY A 94 12.26 0.39 22.98
CA GLY A 94 11.45 -0.81 23.23
C GLY A 94 10.30 -0.97 22.24
N GLU A 95 9.68 0.13 21.82
CA GLU A 95 8.64 0.11 20.78
C GLU A 95 9.23 -0.29 19.42
N PHE A 96 10.42 0.22 19.09
CA PHE A 96 11.13 -0.16 17.88
C PHE A 96 11.48 -1.65 17.87
N GLU A 97 12.05 -2.18 18.95
CA GLU A 97 12.37 -3.61 19.11
C GLU A 97 11.11 -4.50 18.94
N TYR A 98 9.97 -4.06 19.50
CA TYR A 98 8.69 -4.77 19.30
C TYR A 98 8.30 -4.84 17.83
N TYR A 99 8.30 -3.72 17.12
CA TYR A 99 7.93 -3.69 15.69
C TYR A 99 8.95 -4.38 14.81
N GLU A 100 10.25 -4.26 15.10
CA GLU A 100 11.29 -4.95 14.34
C GLU A 100 11.16 -6.48 14.46
N ASN A 101 10.92 -6.99 15.66
CA ASN A 101 10.66 -8.41 15.88
C ASN A 101 9.37 -8.86 15.19
N LYS A 102 8.32 -8.06 15.24
CA LYS A 102 7.06 -8.34 14.53
C LYS A 102 7.27 -8.46 13.01
N VAL A 103 8.09 -7.59 12.41
CA VAL A 103 8.45 -7.67 10.99
C VAL A 103 9.23 -8.96 10.70
N LYS A 104 10.27 -9.26 11.48
CA LYS A 104 11.03 -10.51 11.34
C LYS A 104 10.14 -11.73 11.40
N LEU A 105 9.23 -11.80 12.38
CA LEU A 105 8.26 -12.88 12.49
C LEU A 105 7.37 -13.02 11.25
N SER A 106 6.89 -11.91 10.69
CA SER A 106 6.02 -11.95 9.52
C SER A 106 6.74 -12.37 8.24
N GLU A 107 8.02 -12.03 8.10
CA GLU A 107 8.86 -12.40 6.96
C GLU A 107 9.32 -13.86 7.07
N GLU A 108 9.57 -14.35 8.27
CA GLU A 108 10.06 -15.70 8.55
C GLU A 108 8.99 -16.78 8.47
N MET A 109 7.71 -16.45 8.65
CA MET A 109 6.59 -17.41 8.56
C MET A 109 6.45 -18.08 7.17
N GLY A 110 7.22 -17.63 6.15
CA GLY A 110 7.31 -18.27 4.84
C GLY A 110 8.37 -19.39 4.71
N GLY A 111 9.22 -19.61 5.70
CA GLY A 111 10.33 -20.57 5.65
C GLY A 111 10.11 -21.83 6.48
N LEU A 112 10.25 -23.01 5.86
CA LEU A 112 10.05 -24.33 6.50
C LEU A 112 11.08 -24.67 7.62
N PHE A 113 12.15 -23.87 7.77
CA PHE A 113 13.29 -24.10 8.67
C PHE A 113 13.64 -22.90 9.53
N THR A 114 12.70 -22.04 9.81
CA THR A 114 12.96 -20.84 10.60
C THR A 114 13.06 -21.18 12.09
N PRO A 115 14.09 -20.70 12.82
CA PRO A 115 14.15 -20.86 14.26
C PRO A 115 12.91 -20.23 14.89
N GLN A 116 12.40 -20.89 15.92
CA GLN A 116 11.21 -20.42 16.63
C GLN A 116 11.42 -18.98 17.09
N PRO A 117 10.51 -18.06 16.74
CA PRO A 117 10.68 -16.65 17.06
C PRO A 117 10.81 -16.43 18.55
N SER A 118 11.72 -15.56 18.94
CA SER A 118 11.80 -15.06 20.31
C SER A 118 10.50 -14.37 20.69
N GLU A 119 10.08 -14.46 21.94
CA GLU A 119 8.89 -13.79 22.45
C GLU A 119 8.96 -12.28 22.10
N LEU A 120 7.83 -11.76 21.64
CA LEU A 120 7.75 -10.32 21.37
C LEU A 120 7.89 -9.55 22.69
N PRO A 121 8.77 -8.54 22.76
CA PRO A 121 8.85 -7.69 23.93
C PRO A 121 7.48 -7.01 24.17
N THR A 122 7.03 -7.03 25.41
CA THR A 122 5.75 -6.41 25.81
C THR A 122 5.96 -5.51 27.01
N ASN A 123 5.22 -4.40 27.07
CA ASN A 123 5.15 -3.53 28.24
C ASN A 123 3.75 -3.55 28.89
N ILE A 124 2.91 -4.51 28.48
CA ILE A 124 1.59 -4.73 29.06
C ILE A 124 1.56 -6.05 29.82
N THR A 125 0.83 -6.08 30.93
CA THR A 125 0.65 -7.27 31.75
C THR A 125 -0.83 -7.57 31.91
N CYS A 126 -1.18 -8.86 31.99
CA CYS A 126 -2.53 -9.29 32.32
C CYS A 126 -2.68 -9.46 33.85
N SER A 127 -3.77 -8.98 34.42
CA SER A 127 -4.08 -9.20 35.83
C SER A 127 -4.39 -10.67 36.15
N ASN A 128 -4.77 -11.47 35.14
CA ASN A 128 -4.93 -12.91 35.25
C ASN A 128 -3.62 -13.58 34.87
N SER A 129 -2.94 -14.25 35.81
CA SER A 129 -1.65 -14.94 35.63
C SER A 129 -1.71 -16.07 34.58
N ASP A 130 -2.88 -16.63 34.31
CA ASP A 130 -3.06 -17.72 33.34
C ASP A 130 -3.13 -17.22 31.90
N LYS A 131 -3.12 -15.90 31.70
CA LYS A 131 -3.21 -15.25 30.39
C LYS A 131 -2.01 -14.36 30.14
N GLN A 132 -1.38 -14.56 29.00
CA GLN A 132 -0.32 -13.68 28.53
C GLN A 132 -0.92 -12.52 27.72
N ALA A 133 -0.50 -11.30 28.03
CA ALA A 133 -0.78 -10.13 27.19
C ALA A 133 0.32 -9.96 26.17
N ILE A 134 -0.04 -9.75 24.90
CA ILE A 134 0.90 -9.49 23.80
C ILE A 134 0.61 -8.12 23.24
N GLY A 135 1.63 -7.29 23.13
CA GLY A 135 1.52 -5.96 22.55
C GLY A 135 2.49 -4.97 23.19
N TYR A 136 2.55 -3.78 22.62
CA TYR A 136 3.37 -2.68 23.14
C TYR A 136 2.57 -1.38 23.07
N VAL A 137 2.47 -0.68 24.18
CA VAL A 137 1.85 0.65 24.25
C VAL A 137 2.94 1.69 24.23
N GLY A 138 2.98 2.48 23.14
CA GLY A 138 3.90 3.61 22.98
C GLY A 138 3.13 4.92 22.95
N VAL A 139 3.77 5.99 23.45
CA VAL A 139 3.26 7.36 23.35
C VAL A 139 4.27 8.19 22.56
N ASN A 140 3.83 8.77 21.46
CA ASN A 140 4.68 9.53 20.56
C ASN A 140 4.01 10.86 20.21
N MET A 141 4.77 11.94 20.28
CA MET A 141 4.26 13.29 20.01
C MET A 141 4.63 13.81 18.61
N ASN A 142 5.63 13.23 17.97
CA ASN A 142 6.16 13.75 16.71
C ASN A 142 5.69 12.89 15.54
N VAL A 143 4.70 13.38 14.81
CA VAL A 143 4.27 12.84 13.52
C VAL A 143 4.64 13.86 12.45
N SER A 144 5.39 13.42 11.45
CA SER A 144 5.69 14.19 10.25
C SER A 144 4.97 13.55 9.07
N GLU A 145 4.31 14.35 8.26
CA GLU A 145 3.56 13.89 7.09
C GLU A 145 4.13 14.54 5.84
N TYR A 146 4.23 13.75 4.80
CA TYR A 146 4.64 14.21 3.48
C TYR A 146 3.79 13.54 2.40
N ARG A 147 3.17 14.36 1.53
CA ARG A 147 2.41 13.84 0.41
C ARG A 147 3.21 14.01 -0.89
N LEU A 148 3.42 12.91 -1.57
CA LEU A 148 4.02 12.84 -2.90
C LEU A 148 2.92 12.67 -3.94
N TYR A 149 3.05 13.37 -5.06
CA TYR A 149 2.21 13.22 -6.25
C TYR A 149 3.08 12.80 -7.43
N ILE A 150 2.62 11.82 -8.17
CA ILE A 150 3.29 11.30 -9.36
C ILE A 150 2.26 11.22 -10.48
N SER A 151 2.64 11.68 -11.67
CA SER A 151 1.83 11.57 -12.89
C SER A 151 2.45 10.59 -13.87
N THR A 152 1.71 10.22 -14.91
CA THR A 152 2.24 9.39 -16.02
C THR A 152 3.42 10.03 -16.74
N ASN A 153 3.61 11.35 -16.63
CA ASN A 153 4.79 12.02 -17.18
C ASN A 153 6.06 11.75 -16.37
N ASP A 154 5.91 11.33 -15.12
CA ASP A 154 7.02 11.10 -14.19
C ASP A 154 7.48 9.64 -14.18
N ILE A 155 6.59 8.72 -14.58
CA ILE A 155 6.85 7.27 -14.58
C ILE A 155 6.33 6.64 -15.87
N GLN A 156 7.05 5.65 -16.36
CA GLN A 156 6.60 4.83 -17.47
C GLN A 156 5.62 3.77 -16.95
N TYR A 157 4.43 3.71 -17.54
CA TYR A 157 3.46 2.65 -17.30
C TYR A 157 3.50 1.64 -18.43
N ASP A 158 3.81 0.40 -18.12
CA ASP A 158 3.80 -0.71 -19.04
C ASP A 158 2.41 -1.37 -18.97
N ASN A 159 1.48 -0.92 -19.83
CA ASN A 159 0.13 -1.45 -19.82
C ASN A 159 0.12 -2.96 -20.15
N PRO A 160 -0.25 -3.84 -19.21
CA PRO A 160 -0.29 -5.28 -19.45
C PRO A 160 -1.48 -5.71 -20.29
N TYR A 161 -2.46 -4.81 -20.49
CA TYR A 161 -3.71 -5.09 -21.18
C TYR A 161 -3.78 -4.26 -22.47
N GLU A 162 -3.29 -4.79 -23.56
CA GLU A 162 -3.62 -4.26 -24.88
C GLU A 162 -5.02 -4.75 -25.28
N CYS A 163 -5.94 -3.82 -25.40
CA CYS A 163 -7.27 -4.08 -25.91
C CYS A 163 -7.46 -3.26 -27.19
N SER A 164 -7.66 -3.92 -28.31
CA SER A 164 -7.93 -3.27 -29.60
C SER A 164 -9.35 -3.59 -30.05
N LEU A 165 -10.03 -2.59 -30.59
CA LEU A 165 -11.28 -2.81 -31.32
C LEU A 165 -10.91 -3.35 -32.70
N LEU A 166 -11.42 -4.52 -33.05
CA LEU A 166 -11.34 -5.02 -34.42
C LEU A 166 -12.24 -4.19 -35.36
N PRO A 167 -11.92 -4.10 -36.64
CA PRO A 167 -12.68 -3.28 -37.62
C PRO A 167 -14.17 -3.59 -37.70
N ASP A 168 -14.59 -4.78 -37.33
CA ASP A 168 -15.97 -5.28 -37.29
C ASP A 168 -16.65 -5.12 -35.92
N GLY A 169 -16.01 -4.45 -34.96
CA GLY A 169 -16.55 -4.22 -33.61
C GLY A 169 -16.30 -5.38 -32.64
N GLU A 170 -15.57 -6.42 -33.02
CA GLU A 170 -15.10 -7.45 -32.11
C GLU A 170 -13.90 -6.93 -31.28
N THR A 171 -13.79 -7.40 -30.07
CA THR A 171 -12.65 -7.10 -29.19
C THR A 171 -11.76 -8.33 -29.08
N GLU A 172 -10.49 -8.21 -29.47
CA GLU A 172 -9.48 -9.22 -29.17
C GLU A 172 -8.81 -8.89 -27.84
N ASN A 173 -9.05 -9.71 -26.83
CA ASN A 173 -8.38 -9.58 -25.55
C ASN A 173 -7.05 -10.37 -25.63
N LYS A 174 -5.96 -9.67 -25.88
CA LYS A 174 -4.61 -10.28 -25.82
C LYS A 174 -4.15 -10.31 -24.35
N SER A 175 -4.78 -11.16 -23.55
CA SER A 175 -4.16 -11.54 -22.28
C SER A 175 -3.07 -12.55 -22.61
N ASN A 176 -1.81 -12.12 -22.52
CA ASN A 176 -0.71 -13.07 -22.49
C ASN A 176 -0.79 -13.84 -21.16
N TYR A 177 -1.02 -15.13 -21.27
CA TYR A 177 -0.91 -16.10 -20.19
C TYR A 177 0.56 -16.27 -19.77
#